data_cf926d4ec40d7c7a6beb1955f074b7f7
#
_entry.id   cf926d4ec40d7c7a6beb1955f074b7f7
#
_cell.length_a   1.000
_cell.length_b   1.000
_cell.length_c   1.000
_cell.angle_alpha   90.00
_cell.angle_beta   90.00
_cell.angle_gamma   90.00
#
_symmetry.space_group_name_H-M   'P 1'
#
loop_
_entity.id
_entity.type
_entity.pdbx_description
1 polymer ?
#
loop_
_entity_poly.entity_id
_entity_poly.type
_entity_poly.pdbx_seq_one_letter_code
_entity_poly.pdbx_strand_id
1 'polypeptide(L)'
;MAELPKYVLEPLRRGDRFYVRSKRLAKLRLLFLLLLGSCIFAPPMHSQIAQEETLGGPDSHETGQGPHGHLFGEWAGERSRLLERGVKFDFQYVSDSLWNIKSDKKERFASWNRFRWTVDVDFGELVGQRDLFFHATALWQGGGNLGAYLGLLTSPSGMSSMNTTRLDSWWLEKRWLDEKITARIGQFAGQDFYGAQHYAASFIFEPMGYALGNLFTDFESFDPPSTPAMEVRVVPLHNFYVKSMVEAEDRDPFAHNPTGLVPQFRGGPVSISEIGFTPGKKATTLRAFDTVESRKGYSGLYQFGASYNPGKFTTASGVSQSGDYLLYWMASQAIWRVDPKGAKGLDATFAYDWNPPDINRNNTMLTAGLRFNEPLPLPIHNTMSLGYVQNRLSQQFVPPGAPRWKPEHAIEFNALLDPLPMLLLQPVIQYYANVGAKTGRALVFGFRTKVEF
;
A
#
# COMPACT_ATOMS: atom_id res chain seq x y z
N MET A 1 37.95 -1.96 -17.04
CA MET A 1 37.39 -3.21 -16.47
C MET A 1 37.43 -3.05 -14.97
N ALA A 2 36.34 -2.65 -14.39
CA ALA A 2 36.13 -2.61 -12.94
C ALA A 2 35.03 -3.59 -12.63
N GLU A 3 35.35 -4.58 -11.81
CA GLU A 3 34.49 -5.68 -11.43
C GLU A 3 33.35 -5.18 -10.51
N LEU A 4 32.14 -5.64 -10.79
CA LEU A 4 30.98 -5.50 -9.92
C LEU A 4 31.21 -6.34 -8.65
N PRO A 5 30.80 -5.89 -7.45
CA PRO A 5 30.88 -6.70 -6.25
C PRO A 5 29.96 -7.92 -6.39
N LYS A 6 30.57 -9.10 -6.37
CA LYS A 6 29.90 -10.38 -6.28
C LYS A 6 29.43 -10.56 -4.83
N TYR A 7 28.16 -10.58 -4.61
CA TYR A 7 27.61 -11.18 -3.39
C TYR A 7 27.80 -12.68 -3.46
N VAL A 8 28.82 -13.18 -2.77
CA VAL A 8 29.08 -14.61 -2.58
C VAL A 8 28.20 -15.08 -1.43
N LEU A 9 27.23 -15.92 -1.75
CA LEU A 9 26.51 -16.69 -0.75
C LEU A 9 27.45 -17.81 -0.27
N GLU A 10 28.02 -17.68 0.92
CA GLU A 10 28.65 -18.80 1.59
C GLU A 10 27.61 -19.73 2.24
N PRO A 11 27.78 -21.05 2.17
CA PRO A 11 26.86 -21.98 2.79
C PRO A 11 27.08 -22.03 4.31
N LEU A 12 26.01 -21.78 5.06
CA LEU A 12 25.96 -21.92 6.51
C LEU A 12 26.31 -23.33 6.94
N ARG A 13 27.40 -23.49 7.69
CA ARG A 13 27.79 -24.70 8.40
C ARG A 13 26.79 -25.06 9.50
N ARG A 14 26.37 -26.32 9.53
CA ARG A 14 25.59 -26.92 10.60
C ARG A 14 26.35 -26.83 11.92
N GLY A 15 25.69 -26.37 12.97
CA GLY A 15 25.96 -26.71 14.36
C GLY A 15 26.21 -25.52 15.27
N ASP A 16 25.15 -24.87 15.75
CA ASP A 16 25.16 -24.24 17.07
C ASP A 16 23.74 -24.23 17.64
N ARG A 17 23.61 -24.91 18.81
CA ARG A 17 22.37 -25.00 19.57
C ARG A 17 22.14 -23.67 20.30
N PHE A 18 21.16 -22.90 19.87
CA PHE A 18 20.69 -21.72 20.62
C PHE A 18 19.85 -22.16 21.82
N TYR A 19 20.43 -22.06 23.00
CA TYR A 19 19.72 -22.17 24.28
C TYR A 19 19.20 -20.77 24.65
N VAL A 20 17.94 -20.43 24.25
CA VAL A 20 17.30 -19.16 24.62
C VAL A 20 16.66 -19.32 26.00
N ARG A 21 17.15 -18.55 26.96
CA ARG A 21 16.62 -18.46 28.32
C ARG A 21 15.16 -18.02 28.36
N SER A 22 14.30 -18.90 28.85
CA SER A 22 12.82 -18.85 28.84
C SER A 22 12.15 -17.80 29.75
N LYS A 23 12.86 -16.87 30.38
CA LYS A 23 12.29 -15.93 31.37
C LYS A 23 11.70 -14.64 30.79
N ARG A 24 11.97 -14.30 29.53
CA ARG A 24 11.37 -13.09 28.89
C ARG A 24 10.04 -13.38 28.18
N LEU A 25 9.82 -14.59 27.72
CA LEU A 25 8.58 -15.02 27.06
C LEU A 25 7.37 -15.09 28.01
N ALA A 26 7.59 -15.30 29.31
CA ALA A 26 6.51 -15.36 30.30
C ALA A 26 5.86 -13.99 30.56
N LYS A 27 6.62 -12.88 30.48
CA LYS A 27 6.06 -11.54 30.67
C LYS A 27 5.25 -11.04 29.47
N LEU A 28 5.60 -11.44 28.26
CA LEU A 28 4.82 -11.11 27.04
C LEU A 28 3.50 -11.89 26.99
N ARG A 29 3.51 -13.15 27.42
CA ARG A 29 2.26 -13.95 27.55
C ARG A 29 1.31 -13.38 28.59
N LEU A 30 1.82 -12.81 29.66
CA LEU A 30 0.98 -12.19 30.71
C LEU A 30 0.35 -10.87 30.25
N LEU A 31 1.05 -10.06 29.42
CA LEU A 31 0.49 -8.83 28.84
C LEU A 31 -0.61 -9.14 27.81
N PHE A 32 -0.44 -10.19 27.00
CA PHE A 32 -1.43 -10.63 26.02
C PHE A 32 -2.68 -11.25 26.69
N LEU A 33 -2.51 -11.94 27.83
CA LEU A 33 -3.60 -12.52 28.62
C LEU A 33 -4.31 -11.47 29.50
N LEU A 34 -3.64 -10.39 29.91
CA LEU A 34 -4.26 -9.29 30.65
C LEU A 34 -5.12 -8.39 29.74
N LEU A 35 -4.80 -8.30 28.43
CA LEU A 35 -5.65 -7.64 27.42
C LEU A 35 -6.90 -8.47 27.08
N LEU A 36 -6.86 -9.79 27.27
CA LEU A 36 -8.00 -10.70 27.02
C LEU A 36 -8.89 -10.92 28.27
N GLY A 37 -8.42 -10.57 29.47
CA GLY A 37 -9.06 -10.96 30.73
C GLY A 37 -9.99 -9.93 31.38
N SER A 38 -10.11 -8.70 30.88
CA SER A 38 -10.86 -7.62 31.54
C SER A 38 -12.18 -7.19 30.89
N CYS A 39 -12.76 -7.99 30.00
CA CYS A 39 -14.03 -7.67 29.33
C CYS A 39 -15.22 -8.39 29.94
N ILE A 40 -15.68 -7.97 31.13
CA ILE A 40 -17.00 -8.39 31.66
C ILE A 40 -17.75 -7.15 32.17
N PHE A 41 -18.97 -6.95 31.61
CA PHE A 41 -20.08 -6.06 31.98
C PHE A 41 -20.09 -4.59 31.47
N ALA A 42 -20.96 -4.33 30.47
CA ALA A 42 -21.86 -3.18 30.36
C ALA A 42 -22.93 -3.37 29.25
N PRO A 43 -24.12 -2.74 29.33
CA PRO A 43 -25.29 -3.03 28.51
C PRO A 43 -25.31 -2.30 27.13
N PRO A 44 -26.16 -2.73 26.15
CA PRO A 44 -26.06 -2.30 24.75
C PRO A 44 -26.82 -1.01 24.43
N MET A 45 -26.30 -0.21 23.51
CA MET A 45 -27.03 0.83 22.77
C MET A 45 -26.73 0.75 21.26
N HIS A 46 -27.78 0.91 20.45
CA HIS A 46 -27.84 0.66 19.00
C HIS A 46 -27.29 1.81 18.16
N SER A 47 -26.26 1.55 17.33
CA SER A 47 -26.04 2.24 16.05
C SER A 47 -25.08 1.43 15.15
N GLN A 48 -25.59 0.48 14.39
CA GLN A 48 -24.78 -0.53 13.69
C GLN A 48 -24.24 -0.16 12.31
N ILE A 49 -24.70 0.90 11.65
CA ILE A 49 -24.38 1.16 10.24
C ILE A 49 -23.23 2.18 10.03
N ALA A 50 -22.98 3.05 10.98
CA ALA A 50 -21.95 4.11 10.87
C ALA A 50 -20.55 3.68 11.33
N GLN A 51 -20.39 2.55 12.01
CA GLN A 51 -19.14 2.11 12.64
C GLN A 51 -18.21 1.35 11.69
N GLU A 52 -18.72 0.63 10.72
CA GLU A 52 -17.90 -0.13 9.76
C GLU A 52 -17.03 0.77 8.86
N GLU A 53 -17.53 1.97 8.52
CA GLU A 53 -16.80 2.94 7.69
C GLU A 53 -15.74 3.74 8.45
N THR A 54 -15.79 3.77 9.79
CA THR A 54 -14.91 4.59 10.62
C THR A 54 -13.59 3.91 11.01
N LEU A 55 -13.55 2.58 10.99
CA LEU A 55 -12.42 1.77 11.45
C LEU A 55 -11.62 1.14 10.30
N GLY A 56 -11.79 1.58 9.06
CA GLY A 56 -10.96 1.12 7.94
C GLY A 56 -9.56 1.74 7.98
N GLY A 57 -8.54 0.96 8.26
CA GLY A 57 -7.15 1.35 8.08
C GLY A 57 -6.72 1.33 6.61
N PRO A 58 -5.53 1.85 6.28
CA PRO A 58 -4.99 1.90 4.92
C PRO A 58 -4.80 0.51 4.28
N ASP A 59 -4.78 -0.53 5.07
CA ASP A 59 -4.61 -1.91 4.63
C ASP A 59 -5.77 -2.46 3.78
N SER A 60 -6.90 -1.74 3.72
CA SER A 60 -7.99 -2.03 2.78
C SER A 60 -7.64 -1.67 1.32
N HIS A 61 -6.47 -1.05 1.06
CA HIS A 61 -6.07 -0.53 -0.23
C HIS A 61 -5.79 -1.57 -1.31
N GLU A 62 -5.43 -2.79 -0.91
CA GLU A 62 -4.94 -3.76 -1.89
C GLU A 62 -5.96 -4.18 -2.94
N THR A 63 -7.22 -3.80 -2.81
CA THR A 63 -8.24 -4.28 -3.76
C THR A 63 -9.41 -3.36 -4.04
N GLY A 64 -9.45 -2.13 -3.60
CA GLY A 64 -10.49 -1.14 -3.97
C GLY A 64 -11.96 -1.58 -3.95
N GLN A 65 -12.21 -2.86 -3.87
CA GLN A 65 -13.48 -3.54 -3.63
C GLN A 65 -13.15 -4.73 -2.76
N GLY A 66 -13.40 -4.63 -1.46
CA GLY A 66 -13.31 -5.77 -0.56
C GLY A 66 -14.53 -6.68 -0.73
N PRO A 67 -14.38 -7.99 -0.50
CA PRO A 67 -15.52 -8.87 -0.30
C PRO A 67 -16.43 -8.30 0.79
N HIS A 68 -17.74 -8.39 0.57
CA HIS A 68 -18.74 -7.88 1.52
C HIS A 68 -19.12 -8.90 2.60
N GLY A 69 -18.30 -9.92 2.81
CA GLY A 69 -18.56 -10.98 3.78
C GLY A 69 -17.29 -11.68 4.21
N HIS A 70 -17.42 -12.56 5.20
CA HIS A 70 -16.31 -13.27 5.81
C HIS A 70 -16.50 -14.79 5.67
N LEU A 71 -15.42 -15.52 5.34
CA LEU A 71 -15.45 -16.97 5.17
C LEU A 71 -15.92 -17.70 6.44
N PHE A 72 -15.52 -17.22 7.61
CA PHE A 72 -15.94 -17.79 8.90
C PHE A 72 -17.17 -17.07 9.51
N GLY A 73 -17.82 -16.20 8.72
CA GLY A 73 -19.04 -15.50 9.12
C GLY A 73 -18.86 -14.65 10.39
N GLU A 74 -19.92 -14.62 11.21
CA GLU A 74 -20.00 -13.77 12.41
C GLU A 74 -19.39 -14.40 13.68
N TRP A 75 -18.68 -15.53 13.60
CA TRP A 75 -18.15 -16.27 14.76
C TRP A 75 -19.19 -16.49 15.86
N ALA A 76 -20.36 -16.96 15.47
CA ALA A 76 -21.53 -17.09 16.37
C ALA A 76 -21.98 -15.76 17.02
N GLY A 77 -21.80 -14.63 16.33
CA GLY A 77 -22.16 -13.29 16.78
C GLY A 77 -21.05 -12.53 17.53
N GLU A 78 -19.87 -13.15 17.76
CA GLU A 78 -18.78 -12.49 18.47
C GLU A 78 -18.15 -11.33 17.66
N ARG A 79 -18.11 -11.43 16.32
CA ARG A 79 -17.60 -10.36 15.46
C ARG A 79 -18.43 -9.08 15.63
N SER A 80 -19.75 -9.18 15.49
CA SER A 80 -20.66 -8.05 15.72
C SER A 80 -20.56 -7.51 17.14
N ARG A 81 -20.49 -8.39 18.16
CA ARG A 81 -20.35 -7.98 19.57
C ARG A 81 -19.04 -7.22 19.85
N LEU A 82 -17.94 -7.62 19.22
CA LEU A 82 -16.66 -6.92 19.34
C LEU A 82 -16.72 -5.57 18.65
N LEU A 83 -17.30 -5.50 17.45
CA LEU A 83 -17.50 -4.26 16.71
C LEU A 83 -18.35 -3.25 17.50
N GLU A 84 -19.45 -3.69 18.12
CA GLU A 84 -20.28 -2.85 19.03
C GLU A 84 -19.49 -2.29 20.22
N ARG A 85 -18.40 -2.94 20.61
CA ARG A 85 -17.49 -2.49 21.66
C ARG A 85 -16.30 -1.70 21.12
N GLY A 86 -16.33 -1.32 19.86
CA GLY A 86 -15.26 -0.56 19.21
C GLY A 86 -14.01 -1.37 18.87
N VAL A 87 -14.12 -2.72 18.74
CA VAL A 87 -12.99 -3.56 18.32
C VAL A 87 -13.35 -4.30 17.05
N LYS A 88 -12.60 -4.04 15.97
CA LYS A 88 -12.73 -4.69 14.68
C LYS A 88 -11.51 -5.57 14.41
N PHE A 89 -11.74 -6.79 13.94
CA PHE A 89 -10.71 -7.70 13.44
C PHE A 89 -10.95 -8.00 11.98
N ASP A 90 -9.91 -7.86 11.15
CA ASP A 90 -9.91 -8.28 9.76
C ASP A 90 -8.80 -9.30 9.52
N PHE A 91 -9.12 -10.37 8.83
CA PHE A 91 -8.20 -11.41 8.42
C PHE A 91 -8.32 -11.59 6.91
N GLN A 92 -7.23 -11.37 6.21
CA GLN A 92 -7.22 -11.36 4.76
C GLN A 92 -6.10 -12.22 4.22
N TYR A 93 -6.39 -12.99 3.18
CA TYR A 93 -5.40 -13.67 2.38
C TYR A 93 -5.46 -13.18 0.94
N VAL A 94 -4.31 -12.81 0.38
CA VAL A 94 -4.18 -12.39 -1.02
C VAL A 94 -3.08 -13.21 -1.69
N SER A 95 -3.35 -13.69 -2.90
CA SER A 95 -2.39 -14.41 -3.72
C SER A 95 -2.38 -13.84 -5.13
N ASP A 96 -1.20 -13.42 -5.62
CA ASP A 96 -0.94 -13.07 -7.01
C ASP A 96 -0.23 -14.23 -7.69
N SER A 97 -0.94 -14.94 -8.57
CA SER A 97 -0.43 -16.07 -9.35
C SER A 97 -0.20 -15.62 -10.79
N LEU A 98 1.07 -15.39 -11.15
CA LEU A 98 1.46 -14.75 -12.40
C LEU A 98 2.39 -15.66 -13.23
N TRP A 99 2.19 -15.68 -14.52
CA TRP A 99 2.93 -16.48 -15.48
C TRP A 99 3.51 -15.60 -16.60
N ASN A 100 4.83 -15.60 -16.73
CA ASN A 100 5.50 -15.07 -17.92
C ASN A 100 5.32 -16.05 -19.07
N ILE A 101 4.40 -15.77 -19.98
CA ILE A 101 4.08 -16.63 -21.13
C ILE A 101 4.92 -16.30 -22.36
N LYS A 102 5.54 -15.12 -22.41
CA LYS A 102 6.46 -14.73 -23.51
C LYS A 102 7.39 -13.62 -23.08
N SER A 103 8.69 -13.83 -23.18
CA SER A 103 9.73 -12.80 -23.00
C SER A 103 11.05 -13.29 -23.59
N ASP A 104 12.13 -12.50 -23.43
CA ASP A 104 13.50 -12.92 -23.76
C ASP A 104 14.06 -13.94 -22.73
N LYS A 105 13.33 -14.20 -21.64
CA LYS A 105 13.65 -15.23 -20.65
C LYS A 105 12.72 -16.42 -20.77
N LYS A 106 13.13 -17.56 -20.17
CA LYS A 106 12.28 -18.76 -20.13
C LYS A 106 10.94 -18.46 -19.48
N GLU A 107 9.91 -19.15 -19.92
CA GLU A 107 8.61 -19.15 -19.25
C GLU A 107 8.74 -19.53 -17.80
N ARG A 108 8.02 -18.82 -16.94
CA ARG A 108 8.05 -19.03 -15.50
C ARG A 108 6.72 -18.65 -14.87
N PHE A 109 6.24 -19.53 -14.02
CA PHE A 109 5.18 -19.24 -13.06
C PHE A 109 5.79 -18.76 -11.74
N ALA A 110 5.19 -17.75 -11.13
CA ALA A 110 5.50 -17.28 -9.78
C ALA A 110 4.20 -16.94 -9.05
N SER A 111 4.11 -17.30 -7.79
CA SER A 111 3.03 -16.91 -6.91
C SER A 111 3.59 -16.13 -5.73
N TRP A 112 3.00 -15.00 -5.44
CA TRP A 112 3.25 -14.22 -4.23
C TRP A 112 2.03 -14.27 -3.36
N ASN A 113 2.22 -14.51 -2.05
CA ASN A 113 1.14 -14.75 -1.11
C ASN A 113 1.31 -13.84 0.10
N ARG A 114 0.22 -13.27 0.60
CA ARG A 114 0.19 -12.45 1.81
C ARG A 114 -1.00 -12.85 2.66
N PHE A 115 -0.77 -13.08 3.93
CA PHE A 115 -1.81 -13.19 4.94
C PHE A 115 -1.65 -12.02 5.90
N ARG A 116 -2.74 -11.31 6.18
CA ARG A 116 -2.76 -10.11 7.00
C ARG A 116 -3.76 -10.26 8.13
N TRP A 117 -3.36 -9.82 9.32
CA TRP A 117 -4.17 -9.75 10.53
C TRP A 117 -4.24 -8.29 10.96
N THR A 118 -5.40 -7.70 10.97
CA THR A 118 -5.61 -6.32 11.37
C THR A 118 -6.50 -6.23 12.58
N VAL A 119 -6.19 -5.33 13.49
CA VAL A 119 -7.04 -4.94 14.61
C VAL A 119 -7.17 -3.43 14.64
N ASP A 120 -8.41 -2.96 14.67
CA ASP A 120 -8.78 -1.56 14.87
C ASP A 120 -9.53 -1.41 16.18
N VAL A 121 -9.24 -0.37 16.96
CA VAL A 121 -9.89 -0.10 18.25
C VAL A 121 -10.36 1.34 18.29
N ASP A 122 -11.65 1.53 18.54
CA ASP A 122 -12.25 2.80 18.91
C ASP A 122 -12.31 2.89 20.45
N PHE A 123 -11.45 3.72 21.04
CA PHE A 123 -11.44 3.92 22.48
C PHE A 123 -12.64 4.71 23.01
N GLY A 124 -13.39 5.39 22.12
CA GLY A 124 -14.65 6.03 22.46
C GLY A 124 -15.69 5.00 22.87
N GLU A 125 -15.86 3.96 22.09
CA GLU A 125 -16.79 2.87 22.36
C GLU A 125 -16.26 1.92 23.46
N LEU A 126 -14.94 1.68 23.46
CA LEU A 126 -14.35 0.71 24.39
C LEU A 126 -14.28 1.23 25.83
N VAL A 127 -13.84 2.47 26.04
CA VAL A 127 -13.54 3.04 27.37
C VAL A 127 -13.98 4.50 27.53
N GLY A 128 -14.77 5.06 26.61
CA GLY A 128 -15.29 6.43 26.66
C GLY A 128 -14.29 7.53 26.27
N GLN A 129 -13.12 7.18 25.73
CA GLN A 129 -12.11 8.11 25.22
C GLN A 129 -12.41 8.50 23.78
N ARG A 130 -13.32 9.43 23.58
CA ARG A 130 -13.81 9.84 22.25
C ARG A 130 -12.68 10.28 21.32
N ASP A 131 -12.85 9.99 20.03
CA ASP A 131 -11.96 10.41 18.94
C ASP A 131 -10.50 9.95 19.10
N LEU A 132 -10.28 8.87 19.83
CA LEU A 132 -9.00 8.19 19.98
C LEU A 132 -9.13 6.79 19.40
N PHE A 133 -8.23 6.45 18.46
CA PHE A 133 -8.24 5.18 17.73
C PHE A 133 -6.86 4.54 17.79
N PHE A 134 -6.84 3.22 17.76
CA PHE A 134 -5.63 2.42 17.60
C PHE A 134 -5.78 1.48 16.42
N HIS A 135 -4.71 1.30 15.68
CA HIS A 135 -4.60 0.34 14.59
C HIS A 135 -3.33 -0.50 14.76
N ALA A 136 -3.40 -1.77 14.39
CA ALA A 136 -2.23 -2.61 14.23
C ALA A 136 -2.47 -3.67 13.16
N THR A 137 -1.46 -3.88 12.32
CA THR A 137 -1.43 -4.93 11.29
C THR A 137 -0.19 -5.79 11.45
N ALA A 138 -0.40 -7.10 11.51
CA ALA A 138 0.65 -8.09 11.35
C ALA A 138 0.46 -8.83 10.03
N LEU A 139 1.55 -9.25 9.40
CA LEU A 139 1.47 -10.00 8.17
C LEU A 139 2.49 -11.15 8.10
N TRP A 140 2.13 -12.13 7.31
CA TRP A 140 3.02 -13.09 6.69
C TRP A 140 2.95 -12.91 5.18
N GLN A 141 4.09 -12.86 4.53
CA GLN A 141 4.15 -12.88 3.08
C GLN A 141 5.35 -13.66 2.57
N GLY A 142 5.20 -14.18 1.34
CA GLY A 142 6.28 -14.87 0.67
C GLY A 142 5.89 -15.45 -0.67
N GLY A 143 6.90 -15.79 -1.45
CA GLY A 143 6.71 -16.37 -2.77
C GLY A 143 7.83 -16.07 -3.77
N GLY A 144 7.50 -16.20 -5.05
CA GLY A 144 8.40 -15.91 -6.16
C GLY A 144 8.15 -14.51 -6.74
N ASN A 145 9.17 -13.67 -6.81
CA ASN A 145 9.08 -12.36 -7.44
C ASN A 145 9.33 -12.46 -8.96
N LEU A 146 8.25 -12.37 -9.74
CA LEU A 146 8.32 -12.45 -11.20
C LEU A 146 8.96 -11.20 -11.82
N GLY A 147 8.74 -10.02 -11.23
CA GLY A 147 9.34 -8.76 -11.68
C GLY A 147 10.86 -8.78 -11.59
N ALA A 148 11.40 -9.20 -10.45
CA ALA A 148 12.83 -9.40 -10.26
C ALA A 148 13.41 -10.44 -11.22
N TYR A 149 12.69 -11.56 -11.45
CA TYR A 149 13.10 -12.56 -12.44
C TYR A 149 13.20 -11.97 -13.84
N LEU A 150 12.22 -11.20 -14.27
CA LEU A 150 12.20 -10.60 -15.60
C LEU A 150 13.16 -9.41 -15.74
N GLY A 151 13.49 -8.74 -14.61
CA GLY A 151 14.29 -7.53 -14.56
C GLY A 151 13.47 -6.29 -14.95
N LEU A 152 12.19 -6.27 -14.57
CA LEU A 152 11.28 -5.16 -14.78
C LEU A 152 11.59 -4.01 -13.82
N LEU A 153 11.38 -2.78 -14.26
CA LEU A 153 11.37 -1.59 -13.39
C LEU A 153 10.00 -1.46 -12.71
N THR A 154 8.94 -1.86 -13.40
CA THR A 154 7.57 -1.86 -12.89
C THR A 154 7.20 -3.28 -12.49
N SER A 155 7.03 -3.54 -11.19
CA SER A 155 6.68 -4.87 -10.71
C SER A 155 5.28 -5.29 -11.21
N PRO A 156 5.10 -6.54 -11.68
CA PRO A 156 3.80 -7.04 -12.10
C PRO A 156 2.84 -7.30 -10.94
N SER A 157 3.31 -7.24 -9.70
CA SER A 157 2.53 -7.32 -8.48
C SER A 157 3.05 -6.32 -7.46
N GLY A 158 2.20 -5.43 -6.98
CA GLY A 158 2.53 -4.46 -5.93
C GLY A 158 2.79 -5.09 -4.56
N MET A 159 2.45 -6.37 -4.37
CA MET A 159 2.75 -7.10 -3.14
C MET A 159 4.13 -7.76 -3.14
N SER A 160 4.80 -7.90 -4.29
CA SER A 160 6.05 -8.67 -4.41
C SER A 160 7.21 -7.90 -3.78
N SER A 161 7.61 -8.30 -2.58
CA SER A 161 8.69 -7.69 -1.80
C SER A 161 9.61 -8.75 -1.20
N MET A 162 9.84 -8.75 0.11
CA MET A 162 10.67 -9.72 0.82
C MET A 162 9.81 -10.72 1.60
N ASN A 163 10.26 -11.98 1.70
CA ASN A 163 9.61 -12.99 2.54
C ASN A 163 9.76 -12.59 4.01
N THR A 164 8.64 -12.46 4.73
CA THR A 164 8.67 -12.04 6.13
C THR A 164 7.41 -12.48 6.89
N THR A 165 7.55 -12.53 8.21
CA THR A 165 6.44 -12.58 9.17
C THR A 165 6.73 -11.54 10.23
N ARG A 166 5.90 -10.50 10.33
CA ARG A 166 6.18 -9.38 11.22
C ARG A 166 4.92 -8.63 11.66
N LEU A 167 5.03 -7.87 12.75
CA LEU A 167 4.16 -6.72 12.99
C LEU A 167 4.58 -5.65 11.98
N ASP A 168 3.69 -5.32 11.06
CA ASP A 168 3.99 -4.40 9.99
C ASP A 168 3.80 -2.96 10.45
N SER A 169 2.58 -2.59 10.77
CA SER A 169 2.25 -1.24 11.20
C SER A 169 1.46 -1.23 12.50
N TRP A 170 1.57 -0.15 13.23
CA TRP A 170 0.69 0.19 14.34
C TRP A 170 0.75 1.69 14.60
N TRP A 171 -0.38 2.29 15.00
CA TRP A 171 -0.43 3.70 15.38
C TRP A 171 -1.57 4.00 16.32
N LEU A 172 -1.43 5.15 17.01
CA LEU A 172 -2.51 5.86 17.68
C LEU A 172 -2.91 7.06 16.85
N GLU A 173 -4.20 7.27 16.67
CA GLU A 173 -4.78 8.40 15.98
C GLU A 173 -5.73 9.16 16.87
N LYS A 174 -5.56 10.48 16.97
CA LYS A 174 -6.46 11.40 17.67
C LYS A 174 -7.07 12.37 16.67
N ARG A 175 -8.38 12.60 16.81
CA ARG A 175 -9.16 13.53 15.97
C ARG A 175 -9.70 14.65 16.81
N TRP A 176 -9.82 15.85 16.23
CA TRP A 176 -10.36 17.04 16.88
C TRP A 176 -11.22 17.83 15.87
N LEU A 177 -12.12 18.68 16.41
CA LEU A 177 -12.95 19.64 15.67
C LEU A 177 -13.77 18.95 14.54
N ASP A 178 -14.49 17.88 14.87
CA ASP A 178 -15.24 17.06 13.92
C ASP A 178 -14.35 16.60 12.77
N GLU A 179 -13.17 16.04 13.14
CA GLU A 179 -12.18 15.45 12.22
C GLU A 179 -11.47 16.45 11.28
N LYS A 180 -11.62 17.76 11.54
CA LYS A 180 -10.87 18.77 10.78
C LYS A 180 -9.37 18.74 11.08
N ILE A 181 -8.98 18.22 12.25
CA ILE A 181 -7.59 17.98 12.62
C ILE A 181 -7.46 16.52 13.02
N THR A 182 -6.49 15.83 12.44
CA THR A 182 -6.13 14.45 12.79
C THR A 182 -4.63 14.40 13.02
N ALA A 183 -4.20 13.76 14.09
CA ALA A 183 -2.78 13.46 14.32
C ALA A 183 -2.62 11.96 14.54
N ARG A 184 -1.57 11.39 13.98
CA ARG A 184 -1.22 9.97 14.05
C ARG A 184 0.23 9.82 14.46
N ILE A 185 0.52 8.87 15.35
CA ILE A 185 1.87 8.55 15.79
C ILE A 185 2.02 7.04 15.95
N GLY A 186 3.11 6.47 15.50
CA GLY A 186 3.37 5.04 15.61
C GLY A 186 4.50 4.56 14.73
N GLN A 187 4.35 3.36 14.20
CA GLN A 187 5.19 2.75 13.19
C GLN A 187 4.30 2.44 11.99
N PHE A 188 4.49 3.15 10.89
CA PHE A 188 3.71 2.97 9.66
C PHE A 188 4.50 3.45 8.45
N ALA A 189 4.13 2.99 7.27
CA ALA A 189 4.80 3.36 6.03
C ALA A 189 4.17 4.61 5.42
N GLY A 190 5.00 5.52 4.90
CA GLY A 190 4.54 6.72 4.21
C GLY A 190 3.63 6.42 3.02
N GLN A 191 3.91 5.35 2.29
CA GLN A 191 3.11 4.91 1.14
C GLN A 191 1.67 4.50 1.51
N ASP A 192 1.36 4.17 2.77
CA ASP A 192 0.01 3.85 3.20
C ASP A 192 -0.91 5.08 3.18
N PHE A 193 -0.31 6.27 3.18
CA PHE A 193 -1.06 7.53 3.31
C PHE A 193 -0.77 8.53 2.20
N TYR A 194 0.38 8.45 1.52
CA TYR A 194 0.84 9.41 0.52
C TYR A 194 1.09 8.74 -0.83
N GLY A 195 0.89 9.47 -1.90
CA GLY A 195 1.11 8.95 -3.24
C GLY A 195 0.12 7.88 -3.70
N ALA A 196 -0.92 7.60 -2.94
CA ALA A 196 -1.90 6.58 -3.24
C ALA A 196 -2.98 7.10 -4.19
N GLN A 197 -3.19 6.38 -5.29
CA GLN A 197 -4.14 6.75 -6.34
C GLN A 197 -5.53 6.20 -6.03
N HIS A 198 -6.49 7.07 -5.78
CA HIS A 198 -7.82 6.73 -5.27
C HIS A 198 -8.60 5.70 -6.13
N TYR A 199 -8.56 5.81 -7.45
CA TYR A 199 -9.26 4.88 -8.34
C TYR A 199 -8.36 3.84 -9.00
N ALA A 200 -7.10 3.76 -8.60
CA ALA A 200 -6.14 2.81 -9.15
C ALA A 200 -6.02 1.50 -8.34
N ALA A 201 -6.69 1.39 -7.20
CA ALA A 201 -6.67 0.18 -6.36
C ALA A 201 -7.22 -1.09 -7.07
N SER A 202 -7.85 -0.94 -8.24
CA SER A 202 -8.25 -2.06 -9.08
C SER A 202 -7.12 -2.67 -9.93
N PHE A 203 -5.90 -2.11 -9.88
CA PHE A 203 -4.75 -2.62 -10.62
C PHE A 203 -3.88 -3.51 -9.73
N ILE A 204 -3.20 -4.50 -10.35
CA ILE A 204 -2.29 -5.42 -9.66
C ILE A 204 -0.85 -4.93 -9.71
N PHE A 205 -0.42 -4.31 -10.82
CA PHE A 205 0.96 -3.85 -10.96
C PHE A 205 1.26 -2.65 -10.05
N GLU A 206 2.50 -2.62 -9.57
CA GLU A 206 2.93 -1.83 -8.43
C GLU A 206 2.57 -0.34 -8.47
N PRO A 207 2.85 0.42 -9.54
CA PRO A 207 2.73 1.88 -9.45
C PRO A 207 1.30 2.39 -9.46
N MET A 208 0.32 1.56 -9.76
CA MET A 208 -1.09 1.91 -9.78
C MET A 208 -1.88 1.20 -8.70
N GLY A 209 -1.63 -0.10 -8.50
CA GLY A 209 -2.34 -0.91 -7.52
C GLY A 209 -1.99 -0.57 -6.08
N TYR A 210 -0.98 0.25 -5.85
CA TYR A 210 -0.53 0.65 -4.52
C TYR A 210 -0.22 2.15 -4.48
N ALA A 211 1.05 2.54 -4.42
CA ALA A 211 1.49 3.93 -4.41
C ALA A 211 2.47 4.19 -5.56
N LEU A 212 2.80 5.45 -5.83
CA LEU A 212 3.78 5.81 -6.83
C LEU A 212 5.14 5.17 -6.52
N GLY A 213 5.61 4.29 -7.40
CA GLY A 213 6.80 3.48 -7.16
C GLY A 213 8.09 4.28 -6.93
N ASN A 214 8.22 5.46 -7.55
CA ASN A 214 9.38 6.32 -7.35
C ASN A 214 9.34 7.09 -6.02
N LEU A 215 8.19 7.22 -5.38
CA LEU A 215 8.05 7.91 -4.10
C LEU A 215 8.99 7.34 -3.04
N PHE A 216 9.36 6.08 -3.17
CA PHE A 216 10.05 5.32 -2.12
C PHE A 216 11.44 4.82 -2.48
N THR A 217 11.96 5.11 -3.67
CA THR A 217 13.32 4.67 -4.04
C THR A 217 14.41 5.29 -3.18
N ASP A 218 14.15 6.48 -2.62
CA ASP A 218 15.07 7.22 -1.74
C ASP A 218 14.42 7.60 -0.40
N PHE A 219 13.17 7.24 -0.17
CA PHE A 219 12.36 7.50 1.02
C PHE A 219 11.90 6.21 1.69
N GLU A 220 12.56 5.32 1.79
CA GLU A 220 12.81 4.03 2.40
C GLU A 220 11.74 3.38 3.29
N SER A 221 10.53 3.88 3.44
CA SER A 221 9.50 3.13 4.14
C SER A 221 8.56 2.43 3.16
N PHE A 222 8.80 1.15 2.97
CA PHE A 222 7.98 0.27 2.15
C PHE A 222 7.00 -0.53 3.02
N ASP A 223 5.91 -0.96 2.44
CA ASP A 223 5.06 -2.02 2.99
C ASP A 223 5.58 -3.41 2.55
N PRO A 224 5.91 -4.30 3.45
CA PRO A 224 6.63 -4.03 4.69
C PRO A 224 8.10 -3.70 4.40
N PRO A 225 8.81 -2.98 5.21
CA PRO A 225 8.58 -2.63 6.60
C PRO A 225 8.22 -1.18 6.83
N SER A 226 7.47 -0.93 7.90
CA SER A 226 7.18 0.41 8.42
C SER A 226 8.25 0.90 9.38
N THR A 227 8.37 2.22 9.51
CA THR A 227 9.29 2.91 10.41
C THR A 227 8.55 3.80 11.41
N PRO A 228 9.19 4.26 12.50
CA PRO A 228 8.59 5.26 13.39
C PRO A 228 8.24 6.53 12.62
N ALA A 229 6.99 6.96 12.76
CA ALA A 229 6.46 8.10 12.02
C ALA A 229 5.42 8.87 12.82
N MET A 230 5.22 10.13 12.45
CA MET A 230 4.07 10.92 12.88
C MET A 230 3.51 11.75 11.74
N GLU A 231 2.18 11.86 11.70
CA GLU A 231 1.42 12.60 10.70
C GLU A 231 0.48 13.59 11.36
N VAL A 232 0.30 14.75 10.73
CA VAL A 232 -0.80 15.68 11.04
C VAL A 232 -1.53 16.00 9.73
N ARG A 233 -2.85 15.92 9.77
CA ARG A 233 -3.76 16.31 8.69
C ARG A 233 -4.70 17.39 9.18
N VAL A 234 -4.92 18.41 8.34
CA VAL A 234 -5.83 19.53 8.60
C VAL A 234 -6.77 19.68 7.39
N VAL A 235 -8.05 19.87 7.67
CA VAL A 235 -9.12 20.14 6.69
C VAL A 235 -9.62 21.56 6.90
N PRO A 236 -8.95 22.58 6.32
CA PRO A 236 -9.31 23.98 6.51
C PRO A 236 -10.61 24.36 5.78
N LEU A 237 -10.91 23.66 4.69
CA LEU A 237 -12.12 23.86 3.88
C LEU A 237 -12.81 22.51 3.66
N HIS A 238 -14.11 22.54 3.43
CA HIS A 238 -14.95 21.35 3.25
C HIS A 238 -14.40 20.30 2.28
N ASN A 239 -13.77 20.74 1.21
CA ASN A 239 -13.27 19.91 0.11
C ASN A 239 -11.75 20.04 -0.10
N PHE A 240 -11.01 20.47 0.91
CA PHE A 240 -9.57 20.69 0.81
C PHE A 240 -8.87 20.22 2.08
N TYR A 241 -7.76 19.52 1.94
CA TYR A 241 -6.91 19.13 3.07
C TYR A 241 -5.43 19.43 2.80
N VAL A 242 -4.72 19.56 3.89
CA VAL A 242 -3.25 19.56 3.94
C VAL A 242 -2.83 18.50 4.95
N LYS A 243 -1.86 17.68 4.60
CA LYS A 243 -1.26 16.72 5.53
C LYS A 243 0.26 16.72 5.39
N SER A 244 0.92 16.43 6.49
CA SER A 244 2.38 16.32 6.54
C SER A 244 2.78 15.23 7.50
N MET A 245 3.79 14.46 7.13
CA MET A 245 4.37 13.38 7.90
C MET A 245 5.88 13.55 8.00
N VAL A 246 6.42 13.09 9.11
CA VAL A 246 7.85 12.86 9.30
C VAL A 246 8.04 11.42 9.73
N GLU A 247 8.97 10.72 9.09
CA GLU A 247 9.34 9.34 9.41
C GLU A 247 10.85 9.17 9.54
N ALA A 248 11.27 8.13 10.23
CA ALA A 248 12.67 7.75 10.33
C ALA A 248 13.11 7.04 9.04
N GLU A 249 14.21 7.50 8.43
CA GLU A 249 14.84 6.86 7.28
C GLU A 249 15.71 5.69 7.74
N ASP A 250 15.17 4.48 7.78
CA ASP A 250 15.96 3.27 8.00
C ASP A 250 16.14 2.54 6.66
N ARG A 251 17.35 2.61 6.09
CA ARG A 251 17.66 1.99 4.78
C ARG A 251 17.73 0.47 4.78
N ASP A 252 17.71 -0.15 5.94
CA ASP A 252 17.61 -1.62 6.09
C ASP A 252 16.75 -2.02 7.28
N PRO A 253 15.44 -1.66 7.24
CA PRO A 253 14.55 -1.92 8.35
C PRO A 253 14.29 -3.41 8.56
N PHE A 254 14.49 -4.26 7.56
CA PHE A 254 14.45 -5.72 7.72
C PHE A 254 15.58 -6.25 8.59
N ALA A 255 16.80 -5.74 8.44
CA ALA A 255 17.93 -6.13 9.29
C ALA A 255 17.81 -5.56 10.69
N HIS A 256 17.33 -4.33 10.84
CA HIS A 256 17.30 -3.65 12.13
C HIS A 256 16.06 -3.98 12.97
N ASN A 257 14.94 -4.26 12.33
CA ASN A 257 13.67 -4.60 12.98
C ASN A 257 12.94 -5.74 12.23
N PRO A 258 13.52 -6.96 12.18
CA PRO A 258 13.00 -8.06 11.37
C PRO A 258 11.59 -8.51 11.77
N THR A 259 11.23 -8.35 13.05
CA THR A 259 9.91 -8.73 13.58
C THR A 259 8.90 -7.59 13.60
N GLY A 260 9.31 -6.35 13.32
CA GLY A 260 8.46 -5.17 13.48
C GLY A 260 8.15 -4.74 14.91
N LEU A 261 8.64 -5.48 15.93
CA LEU A 261 8.26 -5.28 17.34
C LEU A 261 9.08 -4.21 18.07
N VAL A 262 10.21 -3.80 17.51
CA VAL A 262 11.15 -2.87 18.15
C VAL A 262 11.39 -1.69 17.22
N PRO A 263 10.59 -0.62 17.30
CA PRO A 263 10.75 0.57 16.46
C PRO A 263 12.18 1.09 16.52
N GLN A 264 12.77 1.39 15.37
CA GLN A 264 14.15 1.88 15.26
C GLN A 264 14.13 3.30 14.71
N PHE A 265 14.61 4.26 15.50
CA PHE A 265 14.85 5.63 15.06
C PHE A 265 16.24 5.73 14.43
N ARG A 266 16.40 5.19 13.22
CA ARG A 266 17.65 5.17 12.47
C ARG A 266 17.54 6.08 11.26
N GLY A 267 18.71 6.57 10.78
CA GLY A 267 18.78 7.52 9.68
C GLY A 267 18.32 8.92 10.06
N GLY A 268 18.09 9.75 9.07
CA GLY A 268 17.56 11.10 9.24
C GLY A 268 16.04 11.14 9.25
N PRO A 269 15.42 12.29 9.56
CA PRO A 269 14.02 12.49 9.34
C PRO A 269 13.73 12.70 7.84
N VAL A 270 12.85 11.90 7.29
CA VAL A 270 12.26 12.15 5.96
C VAL A 270 10.90 12.79 6.15
N SER A 271 10.59 13.82 5.38
CA SER A 271 9.31 14.50 5.43
C SER A 271 8.55 14.36 4.12
N ILE A 272 7.23 14.14 4.23
CA ILE A 272 6.31 14.15 3.09
C ILE A 272 5.17 15.10 3.42
N SER A 273 4.80 15.95 2.47
CA SER A 273 3.65 16.84 2.58
C SER A 273 2.77 16.73 1.34
N GLU A 274 1.46 16.79 1.54
CA GLU A 274 0.48 16.68 0.46
C GLU A 274 -0.67 17.63 0.69
N ILE A 275 -1.12 18.29 -0.36
CA ILE A 275 -2.38 18.99 -0.42
C ILE A 275 -3.34 18.23 -1.33
N GLY A 276 -4.62 18.21 -0.97
CA GLY A 276 -5.64 17.54 -1.76
C GLY A 276 -6.93 18.34 -1.87
N PHE A 277 -7.53 18.28 -3.07
CA PHE A 277 -8.81 18.86 -3.38
C PHE A 277 -9.80 17.76 -3.79
N THR A 278 -10.97 17.71 -3.15
CA THR A 278 -11.97 16.65 -3.26
C THR A 278 -13.30 17.15 -3.78
N PRO A 279 -13.42 17.47 -5.09
CA PRO A 279 -14.69 17.93 -5.64
C PRO A 279 -15.77 16.86 -5.47
N GLY A 280 -16.96 17.30 -5.06
CA GLY A 280 -18.10 16.42 -4.83
C GLY A 280 -18.09 15.65 -3.50
N LYS A 281 -17.07 15.84 -2.63
CA LYS A 281 -16.94 15.14 -1.34
C LYS A 281 -16.42 16.05 -0.23
N LYS A 282 -16.69 15.63 1.00
CA LYS A 282 -16.05 16.22 2.19
C LYS A 282 -14.64 15.67 2.32
N ALA A 283 -13.64 16.52 2.51
CA ALA A 283 -12.27 16.09 2.71
C ALA A 283 -12.10 15.29 4.03
N THR A 284 -12.96 15.49 5.03
CA THR A 284 -12.96 14.72 6.28
C THR A 284 -13.34 13.25 6.10
N THR A 285 -14.06 12.89 5.03
CA THR A 285 -14.51 11.51 4.76
C THR A 285 -13.51 10.66 3.97
N LEU A 286 -12.36 11.22 3.57
CA LEU A 286 -11.30 10.50 2.86
C LEU A 286 -10.48 9.64 3.84
N ARG A 287 -11.05 8.56 4.30
CA ARG A 287 -10.36 7.62 5.20
C ARG A 287 -10.04 6.31 4.52
N ALA A 288 -10.95 5.84 3.69
CA ALA A 288 -10.77 4.65 2.89
C ALA A 288 -10.61 5.05 1.42
N PHE A 289 -9.63 4.49 0.76
CA PHE A 289 -9.25 4.92 -0.58
C PHE A 289 -10.30 4.61 -1.63
N ASP A 290 -11.10 3.60 -1.47
CA ASP A 290 -12.01 3.18 -2.53
C ASP A 290 -13.24 2.43 -2.00
N THR A 291 -13.99 3.01 -1.10
CA THR A 291 -15.28 2.44 -0.70
C THR A 291 -16.31 2.62 -1.83
N VAL A 292 -17.33 1.76 -1.86
CA VAL A 292 -18.47 1.90 -2.79
C VAL A 292 -19.10 3.29 -2.66
N GLU A 293 -19.20 3.81 -1.42
CA GLU A 293 -19.73 5.16 -1.17
C GLU A 293 -18.82 6.25 -1.73
N SER A 294 -17.50 6.05 -1.68
CA SER A 294 -16.55 6.99 -2.25
C SER A 294 -16.64 7.10 -3.77
N ARG A 295 -17.24 6.14 -4.45
CA ARG A 295 -17.39 6.08 -5.91
C ARG A 295 -18.69 6.67 -6.42
N LYS A 296 -19.69 6.88 -5.57
CA LYS A 296 -20.99 7.44 -5.99
C LYS A 296 -20.84 8.86 -6.52
N GLY A 297 -21.58 9.16 -7.56
CA GLY A 297 -21.62 10.49 -8.19
C GLY A 297 -20.34 10.86 -8.95
N TYR A 298 -20.21 12.15 -9.24
CA TYR A 298 -19.08 12.74 -9.96
C TYR A 298 -18.01 13.25 -8.99
N SER A 299 -17.53 12.39 -8.12
CA SER A 299 -16.48 12.75 -7.18
C SER A 299 -15.09 12.64 -7.79
N GLY A 300 -14.16 13.42 -7.28
CA GLY A 300 -12.75 13.39 -7.66
C GLY A 300 -11.81 13.59 -6.47
N LEU A 301 -10.52 13.37 -6.73
CA LEU A 301 -9.43 13.68 -5.82
C LEU A 301 -8.23 14.16 -6.65
N TYR A 302 -7.77 15.36 -6.36
CA TYR A 302 -6.61 15.98 -6.98
C TYR A 302 -5.58 16.24 -5.89
N GLN A 303 -4.37 15.72 -6.07
CA GLN A 303 -3.32 15.74 -5.04
C GLN A 303 -2.04 16.31 -5.64
N PHE A 304 -1.36 17.12 -4.86
CA PHE A 304 0.01 17.54 -5.12
C PHE A 304 0.81 17.31 -3.85
N GLY A 305 1.94 16.64 -3.97
CA GLY A 305 2.79 16.34 -2.84
C GLY A 305 4.27 16.52 -3.15
N ALA A 306 5.03 16.66 -2.07
CA ALA A 306 6.46 16.75 -2.08
C ALA A 306 7.03 15.97 -0.90
N SER A 307 8.14 15.29 -1.12
CA SER A 307 8.94 14.70 -0.06
C SER A 307 10.36 15.27 -0.06
N TYR A 308 11.00 15.27 1.11
CA TYR A 308 12.35 15.75 1.29
C TYR A 308 13.12 14.87 2.28
N ASN A 309 14.28 14.41 1.84
CA ASN A 309 15.25 13.68 2.64
C ASN A 309 16.51 14.54 2.82
N PRO A 310 16.86 14.99 4.04
CA PRO A 310 18.05 15.83 4.27
C PRO A 310 19.37 15.04 4.25
N GLY A 311 19.34 13.73 4.03
CA GLY A 311 20.49 12.83 4.01
C GLY A 311 21.57 13.23 3.01
N LYS A 312 22.63 12.42 2.96
CA LYS A 312 23.70 12.57 1.97
C LYS A 312 23.54 11.56 0.86
N PHE A 313 23.62 12.04 -0.36
CA PHE A 313 23.48 11.27 -1.59
C PHE A 313 24.71 11.43 -2.47
N THR A 314 24.99 10.41 -3.29
CA THR A 314 26.05 10.44 -4.27
C THR A 314 25.46 10.66 -5.65
N THR A 315 25.80 11.75 -6.30
CA THR A 315 25.33 12.05 -7.65
C THR A 315 25.88 11.07 -8.69
N ALA A 316 25.29 11.05 -9.87
CA ALA A 316 25.77 10.26 -11.02
C ALA A 316 27.24 10.58 -11.40
N SER A 317 27.72 11.78 -11.09
CA SER A 317 29.13 12.19 -11.28
C SER A 317 30.07 11.79 -10.13
N GLY A 318 29.53 11.12 -9.08
CA GLY A 318 30.30 10.71 -7.91
C GLY A 318 30.51 11.79 -6.84
N VAL A 319 29.87 12.95 -6.97
CA VAL A 319 29.92 14.03 -5.98
C VAL A 319 28.92 13.78 -4.86
N SER A 320 29.35 13.93 -3.61
CA SER A 320 28.43 13.88 -2.46
C SER A 320 27.73 15.22 -2.28
N GLN A 321 26.41 15.17 -2.21
CA GLN A 321 25.56 16.32 -1.88
C GLN A 321 24.54 15.98 -0.80
N SER A 322 24.03 17.00 -0.09
CA SER A 322 22.99 16.83 0.92
C SER A 322 21.63 17.20 0.33
N GLY A 323 20.64 16.44 0.73
CA GLY A 323 19.25 16.65 0.35
C GLY A 323 18.87 15.98 -0.96
N ASP A 324 17.75 15.29 -0.92
CA ASP A 324 17.03 14.78 -2.07
C ASP A 324 15.54 15.09 -1.92
N TYR A 325 14.80 15.14 -3.03
CA TYR A 325 13.38 15.43 -3.00
C TYR A 325 12.64 14.82 -4.18
N LEU A 326 11.35 14.59 -3.96
CA LEU A 326 10.41 14.16 -4.99
C LEU A 326 9.23 15.11 -5.03
N LEU A 327 8.72 15.37 -6.22
CA LEU A 327 7.47 16.05 -6.46
C LEU A 327 6.50 15.10 -7.15
N TYR A 328 5.24 15.08 -6.73
CA TYR A 328 4.22 14.30 -7.43
C TYR A 328 2.90 15.06 -7.58
N TRP A 329 2.19 14.72 -8.64
CA TRP A 329 0.85 15.19 -8.90
C TRP A 329 -0.02 14.00 -9.30
N MET A 330 -1.24 13.95 -8.74
CA MET A 330 -2.19 12.89 -9.01
C MET A 330 -3.59 13.45 -9.20
N ALA A 331 -4.37 12.77 -10.03
CA ALA A 331 -5.77 13.08 -10.26
C ALA A 331 -6.57 11.78 -10.42
N SER A 332 -7.67 11.69 -9.70
CA SER A 332 -8.67 10.64 -9.87
C SER A 332 -10.04 11.30 -10.03
N GLN A 333 -10.80 10.94 -11.06
CA GLN A 333 -12.07 11.59 -11.38
C GLN A 333 -13.08 10.60 -11.94
N ALA A 334 -14.28 10.62 -11.39
CA ALA A 334 -15.44 10.01 -12.02
C ALA A 334 -15.84 10.83 -13.25
N ILE A 335 -15.67 10.29 -14.47
CA ILE A 335 -15.87 11.01 -15.72
C ILE A 335 -17.22 10.73 -16.37
N TRP A 336 -17.83 9.59 -16.08
CA TRP A 336 -19.15 9.24 -16.56
C TRP A 336 -19.90 8.34 -15.57
N ARG A 337 -21.21 8.58 -15.42
CA ARG A 337 -22.11 7.78 -14.59
C ARG A 337 -23.38 7.45 -15.34
N VAL A 338 -23.86 6.20 -15.21
CA VAL A 338 -25.16 5.77 -15.71
C VAL A 338 -26.28 6.46 -14.94
N ASP A 339 -26.15 6.49 -13.60
CA ASP A 339 -26.97 7.30 -12.70
C ASP A 339 -26.07 8.33 -12.04
N PRO A 340 -26.39 9.63 -12.12
CA PRO A 340 -25.60 10.70 -11.49
C PRO A 340 -25.34 10.54 -9.99
N LYS A 341 -26.15 9.74 -9.29
CA LYS A 341 -25.98 9.43 -7.87
C LYS A 341 -25.37 8.03 -7.62
N GLY A 342 -25.26 7.21 -8.66
CA GLY A 342 -24.75 5.85 -8.58
C GLY A 342 -23.23 5.76 -8.75
N ALA A 343 -22.70 4.53 -8.58
CA ALA A 343 -21.28 4.21 -8.80
C ALA A 343 -21.01 3.66 -10.21
N LYS A 344 -22.02 3.06 -10.86
CA LYS A 344 -21.87 2.47 -12.19
C LYS A 344 -21.45 3.50 -13.24
N GLY A 345 -20.32 3.25 -13.93
CA GLY A 345 -19.78 4.18 -14.89
C GLY A 345 -18.28 4.12 -15.05
N LEU A 346 -17.67 5.17 -15.55
CA LEU A 346 -16.26 5.25 -15.89
C LEU A 346 -15.53 6.27 -15.00
N ASP A 347 -14.41 5.80 -14.44
CA ASP A 347 -13.46 6.62 -13.69
C ASP A 347 -12.14 6.69 -14.46
N ALA A 348 -11.43 7.80 -14.30
CA ALA A 348 -10.07 7.98 -14.80
C ALA A 348 -9.12 8.31 -13.65
N THR A 349 -7.89 7.84 -13.75
CA THR A 349 -6.80 8.18 -12.84
C THR A 349 -5.55 8.55 -13.62
N PHE A 350 -4.78 9.45 -13.08
CA PHE A 350 -3.51 9.90 -13.62
C PHE A 350 -2.55 10.22 -12.48
N ALA A 351 -1.27 9.89 -12.63
CA ALA A 351 -0.23 10.39 -11.74
C ALA A 351 1.08 10.59 -12.48
N TYR A 352 1.85 11.54 -11.98
CA TYR A 352 3.20 11.84 -12.46
C TYR A 352 4.08 12.19 -11.28
N ASP A 353 5.28 11.63 -11.22
CA ASP A 353 6.32 12.00 -10.28
C ASP A 353 7.62 12.39 -10.96
N TRP A 354 8.43 13.16 -10.24
CA TRP A 354 9.71 13.62 -10.68
C TRP A 354 10.70 13.74 -9.51
N ASN A 355 11.90 13.18 -9.69
CA ASN A 355 13.03 13.24 -8.78
C ASN A 355 14.24 13.92 -9.49
N PRO A 356 15.15 14.58 -8.78
CA PRO A 356 16.40 15.11 -9.34
C PRO A 356 17.18 14.03 -10.10
N PRO A 357 17.45 14.21 -11.41
CA PRO A 357 18.02 13.17 -12.25
C PRO A 357 19.51 12.91 -12.02
N ASP A 358 20.18 13.77 -11.31
CA ASP A 358 21.60 13.66 -10.93
C ASP A 358 21.82 12.81 -9.69
N ILE A 359 20.82 12.72 -8.80
CA ILE A 359 20.82 11.88 -7.61
C ILE A 359 20.09 10.57 -7.87
N ASN A 360 18.93 10.66 -8.53
CA ASN A 360 17.98 9.57 -8.64
C ASN A 360 18.11 8.83 -9.97
N ARG A 361 18.39 7.52 -9.86
CA ARG A 361 18.39 6.65 -11.03
C ARG A 361 16.98 6.51 -11.63
N ASN A 362 15.95 6.29 -10.79
CA ASN A 362 14.56 6.38 -11.17
C ASN A 362 14.13 7.84 -11.13
N ASN A 363 13.94 8.43 -12.31
CA ASN A 363 13.83 9.89 -12.42
C ASN A 363 12.37 10.35 -12.55
N THR A 364 11.58 9.67 -13.35
CA THR A 364 10.16 10.02 -13.52
C THR A 364 9.32 8.78 -13.74
N MET A 365 8.11 8.82 -13.21
CA MET A 365 7.07 7.84 -13.52
C MET A 365 5.79 8.57 -13.92
N LEU A 366 5.10 8.01 -14.90
CA LEU A 366 3.79 8.45 -15.33
C LEU A 366 2.85 7.25 -15.30
N THR A 367 1.67 7.43 -14.70
CA THR A 367 0.60 6.44 -14.74
C THR A 367 -0.68 7.06 -15.29
N ALA A 368 -1.47 6.26 -16.01
CA ALA A 368 -2.80 6.63 -16.47
C ALA A 368 -3.69 5.40 -16.47
N GLY A 369 -4.94 5.54 -16.03
CA GLY A 369 -5.86 4.42 -15.95
C GLY A 369 -7.30 4.79 -16.18
N LEU A 370 -8.06 3.83 -16.68
CA LEU A 370 -9.50 3.86 -16.79
C LEU A 370 -10.07 2.68 -16.02
N ARG A 371 -11.12 2.92 -15.26
CA ARG A 371 -11.85 1.89 -14.53
C ARG A 371 -13.33 2.01 -14.85
N PHE A 372 -13.89 0.92 -15.39
CA PHE A 372 -15.31 0.82 -15.68
C PHE A 372 -15.99 -0.04 -14.61
N ASN A 373 -16.78 0.60 -13.77
CA ASN A 373 -17.54 -0.05 -12.70
C ASN A 373 -18.82 -0.65 -13.26
N GLU A 374 -19.05 -1.93 -12.97
CA GLU A 374 -20.22 -2.71 -13.39
C GLU A 374 -20.48 -2.70 -14.90
N PRO A 375 -19.46 -2.94 -15.77
CA PRO A 375 -19.65 -2.97 -17.22
C PRO A 375 -20.48 -4.15 -17.70
N LEU A 376 -20.41 -5.29 -16.98
CA LEU A 376 -21.09 -6.52 -17.38
C LEU A 376 -22.43 -6.65 -16.66
N PRO A 377 -23.48 -7.15 -17.36
CA PRO A 377 -24.79 -7.40 -16.74
C PRO A 377 -24.78 -8.72 -15.95
N LEU A 378 -23.85 -8.84 -15.00
CA LEU A 378 -23.72 -10.01 -14.15
C LEU A 378 -24.41 -9.75 -12.79
N PRO A 379 -24.92 -10.80 -12.11
CA PRO A 379 -25.50 -10.67 -10.77
C PRO A 379 -24.45 -10.54 -9.66
N ILE A 380 -23.21 -10.20 -10.02
CA ILE A 380 -22.07 -10.00 -9.12
C ILE A 380 -21.43 -8.64 -9.39
N HIS A 381 -20.80 -8.05 -8.40
CA HIS A 381 -20.00 -6.86 -8.63
C HIS A 381 -18.84 -7.18 -9.57
N ASN A 382 -18.65 -6.31 -10.54
CA ASN A 382 -17.59 -6.47 -11.51
C ASN A 382 -17.01 -5.11 -11.92
N THR A 383 -15.70 -5.08 -12.15
CA THR A 383 -14.99 -3.89 -12.60
C THR A 383 -14.00 -4.30 -13.68
N MET A 384 -13.89 -3.56 -14.76
CA MET A 384 -12.85 -3.73 -15.76
C MET A 384 -11.93 -2.53 -15.76
N SER A 385 -10.63 -2.77 -15.83
CA SER A 385 -9.64 -1.70 -15.77
C SER A 385 -8.59 -1.84 -16.87
N LEU A 386 -8.18 -0.69 -17.42
CA LEU A 386 -7.07 -0.57 -18.36
C LEU A 386 -6.09 0.45 -17.80
N GLY A 387 -4.85 0.06 -17.53
CA GLY A 387 -3.81 0.89 -16.96
C GLY A 387 -2.58 0.96 -17.84
N TYR A 388 -1.88 2.07 -17.75
CA TYR A 388 -0.61 2.34 -18.42
C TYR A 388 0.37 2.95 -17.44
N VAL A 389 1.62 2.46 -17.47
CA VAL A 389 2.75 3.00 -16.72
C VAL A 389 3.91 3.26 -17.66
N GLN A 390 4.56 4.41 -17.50
CA GLN A 390 5.88 4.69 -18.07
C GLN A 390 6.85 4.97 -16.93
N ASN A 391 7.90 4.17 -16.82
CA ASN A 391 9.00 4.38 -15.89
C ASN A 391 10.25 4.79 -16.67
N ARG A 392 10.90 5.87 -16.25
CA ARG A 392 12.07 6.43 -16.95
C ARG A 392 13.26 6.56 -16.01
N LEU A 393 14.37 5.96 -16.40
CA LEU A 393 15.66 6.12 -15.74
C LEU A 393 16.38 7.37 -16.22
N SER A 394 17.10 8.01 -15.30
CA SER A 394 17.96 9.15 -15.60
C SER A 394 19.12 8.78 -16.52
N GLN A 395 19.29 9.52 -17.58
CA GLN A 395 20.38 9.34 -18.54
C GLN A 395 21.75 9.70 -17.95
N GLN A 396 21.80 10.41 -16.83
CA GLN A 396 23.05 10.77 -16.16
C GLN A 396 23.77 9.56 -15.56
N PHE A 397 23.04 8.48 -15.25
CA PHE A 397 23.59 7.22 -14.75
C PHE A 397 23.97 6.22 -15.88
N VAL A 398 23.82 6.60 -17.14
CA VAL A 398 24.25 5.74 -18.26
C VAL A 398 25.79 5.77 -18.32
N PRO A 399 26.47 4.60 -18.24
CA PRO A 399 27.91 4.54 -18.36
C PRO A 399 28.42 5.15 -19.68
N PRO A 400 29.57 5.82 -19.70
CA PRO A 400 30.17 6.34 -20.93
C PRO A 400 30.27 5.24 -22.02
N GLY A 401 29.79 5.55 -23.22
CA GLY A 401 29.81 4.62 -24.35
C GLY A 401 28.72 3.56 -24.35
N ALA A 402 27.91 3.46 -23.28
CA ALA A 402 26.74 2.56 -23.26
C ALA A 402 25.54 3.16 -24.02
N PRO A 403 24.64 2.32 -24.57
CA PRO A 403 23.41 2.78 -25.18
C PRO A 403 22.53 3.55 -24.17
N ARG A 404 21.87 4.60 -24.63
CA ARG A 404 20.89 5.34 -23.81
C ARG A 404 19.75 4.42 -23.34
N TRP A 405 19.35 4.59 -22.09
CA TRP A 405 18.22 3.87 -21.55
C TRP A 405 16.91 4.32 -22.17
N LYS A 406 16.05 3.35 -22.46
CA LYS A 406 14.71 3.60 -22.98
C LYS A 406 13.71 3.63 -21.83
N PRO A 407 12.61 4.42 -21.92
CA PRO A 407 11.54 4.29 -20.95
C PRO A 407 10.98 2.86 -20.99
N GLU A 408 10.77 2.25 -19.83
CA GLU A 408 9.95 1.02 -19.74
C GLU A 408 8.48 1.42 -19.79
N HIS A 409 7.69 0.67 -20.54
CA HIS A 409 6.25 0.85 -20.65
C HIS A 409 5.56 -0.43 -20.18
N ALA A 410 4.54 -0.28 -19.33
CA ALA A 410 3.68 -1.38 -18.92
C ALA A 410 2.22 -1.05 -19.21
N ILE A 411 1.46 -2.02 -19.66
CA ILE A 411 0.01 -1.94 -19.84
C ILE A 411 -0.61 -3.10 -19.09
N GLU A 412 -1.61 -2.84 -18.29
CA GLU A 412 -2.41 -3.85 -17.62
C GLU A 412 -3.87 -3.74 -18.04
N PHE A 413 -4.46 -4.89 -18.38
CA PHE A 413 -5.90 -5.06 -18.45
C PHE A 413 -6.31 -6.13 -17.43
N ASN A 414 -7.32 -5.82 -16.61
CA ASN A 414 -7.84 -6.74 -15.61
C ASN A 414 -9.37 -6.66 -15.51
N ALA A 415 -9.95 -7.71 -14.93
CA ALA A 415 -11.35 -7.73 -14.53
C ALA A 415 -11.42 -8.20 -13.07
N LEU A 416 -12.01 -7.40 -12.21
CA LEU A 416 -12.23 -7.69 -10.81
C LEU A 416 -13.65 -8.22 -10.66
N LEU A 417 -13.80 -9.39 -10.04
CA LEU A 417 -15.04 -10.14 -9.93
C LEU A 417 -15.23 -10.59 -8.49
N ASP A 418 -16.41 -10.35 -7.91
CA ASP A 418 -16.79 -10.79 -6.56
C ASP A 418 -17.83 -11.92 -6.64
N PRO A 419 -17.42 -13.17 -6.99
CA PRO A 419 -18.37 -14.28 -7.17
C PRO A 419 -19.04 -14.74 -5.88
N LEU A 420 -18.41 -14.50 -4.74
CA LEU A 420 -18.93 -14.79 -3.40
C LEU A 420 -18.61 -13.59 -2.47
N PRO A 421 -19.41 -13.37 -1.42
CA PRO A 421 -19.21 -12.24 -0.50
C PRO A 421 -17.83 -12.19 0.17
N MET A 422 -17.13 -13.32 0.29
CA MET A 422 -15.81 -13.42 0.91
C MET A 422 -14.68 -13.63 -0.11
N LEU A 423 -14.98 -13.69 -1.41
CA LEU A 423 -14.01 -14.07 -2.44
C LEU A 423 -13.98 -13.06 -3.57
N LEU A 424 -12.80 -12.53 -3.84
CA LEU A 424 -12.51 -11.74 -5.02
C LEU A 424 -11.58 -12.54 -5.96
N LEU A 425 -11.90 -12.55 -7.24
CA LEU A 425 -11.06 -13.08 -8.31
C LEU A 425 -10.75 -11.97 -9.32
N GLN A 426 -9.48 -11.87 -9.70
CA GLN A 426 -9.02 -10.81 -10.60
C GLN A 426 -8.06 -11.36 -11.66
N PRO A 427 -8.58 -11.89 -12.80
CA PRO A 427 -7.76 -12.21 -13.95
C PRO A 427 -7.09 -10.97 -14.51
N VAL A 428 -5.84 -11.11 -14.92
CA VAL A 428 -4.99 -10.02 -15.40
C VAL A 428 -4.13 -10.44 -16.58
N ILE A 429 -3.93 -9.51 -17.50
CA ILE A 429 -2.91 -9.59 -18.53
C ILE A 429 -2.09 -8.30 -18.52
N GLN A 430 -0.76 -8.45 -18.58
CA GLN A 430 0.17 -7.33 -18.56
C GLN A 430 1.16 -7.47 -19.70
N TYR A 431 1.41 -6.36 -20.40
CA TYR A 431 2.41 -6.28 -21.46
C TYR A 431 3.46 -5.23 -21.11
N TYR A 432 4.71 -5.62 -21.29
CA TYR A 432 5.88 -4.77 -21.03
C TYR A 432 6.70 -4.57 -22.31
N ALA A 433 7.11 -3.34 -22.55
CA ALA A 433 8.06 -2.96 -23.58
C ALA A 433 9.26 -2.24 -22.98
N ASN A 434 10.44 -2.46 -23.58
CA ASN A 434 11.71 -1.95 -23.08
C ASN A 434 12.06 -2.42 -21.66
N VAL A 435 11.86 -3.69 -21.40
CA VAL A 435 12.10 -4.35 -20.10
C VAL A 435 13.45 -3.94 -19.50
N GLY A 436 13.44 -3.43 -18.27
CA GLY A 436 14.63 -2.97 -17.56
C GLY A 436 15.33 -1.80 -18.26
N ALA A 437 14.59 -0.92 -18.93
CA ALA A 437 15.07 0.21 -19.73
C ALA A 437 15.91 -0.20 -20.97
N LYS A 438 15.78 -1.45 -21.44
CA LYS A 438 16.43 -2.02 -22.63
C LYS A 438 15.43 -2.26 -23.75
N THR A 439 15.72 -3.13 -24.73
CA THR A 439 14.84 -3.40 -25.88
C THR A 439 13.93 -4.60 -25.71
N GLY A 440 13.92 -5.26 -24.56
CA GLY A 440 13.14 -6.48 -24.31
C GLY A 440 11.62 -6.24 -24.25
N ARG A 441 10.87 -7.33 -24.34
CA ARG A 441 9.41 -7.35 -24.16
C ARG A 441 9.04 -8.49 -23.22
N ALA A 442 7.92 -8.35 -22.51
CA ALA A 442 7.33 -9.44 -21.72
C ALA A 442 5.81 -9.40 -21.80
N LEU A 443 5.19 -10.58 -21.79
CA LEU A 443 3.76 -10.77 -21.66
C LEU A 443 3.50 -11.66 -20.45
N VAL A 444 2.77 -11.12 -19.48
CA VAL A 444 2.41 -11.79 -18.23
C VAL A 444 0.91 -11.99 -18.21
N PHE A 445 0.49 -13.19 -17.83
CA PHE A 445 -0.90 -13.54 -17.57
C PHE A 445 -1.02 -14.10 -16.16
N GLY A 446 -2.16 -13.92 -15.52
CA GLY A 446 -2.39 -14.51 -14.22
C GLY A 446 -3.68 -14.04 -13.57
N PHE A 447 -3.72 -14.20 -12.27
CA PHE A 447 -4.86 -13.75 -11.47
C PHE A 447 -4.45 -13.45 -10.03
N ARG A 448 -5.17 -12.51 -9.43
CA ARG A 448 -5.21 -12.30 -7.98
C ARG A 448 -6.42 -13.03 -7.42
N THR A 449 -6.21 -13.66 -6.27
CA THR A 449 -7.29 -14.17 -5.42
C THR A 449 -7.21 -13.49 -4.07
N LYS A 450 -8.32 -12.97 -3.58
CA LYS A 450 -8.44 -12.42 -2.23
C LYS A 450 -9.56 -13.12 -1.48
N VAL A 451 -9.30 -13.50 -0.24
CA VAL A 451 -10.26 -14.13 0.67
C VAL A 451 -10.28 -13.34 1.99
N GLU A 452 -11.47 -12.95 2.43
CA GLU A 452 -11.72 -12.40 3.77
C GLU A 452 -12.26 -13.49 4.69
N PHE A 453 -11.70 -13.59 5.91
CA PHE A 453 -12.03 -14.65 6.88
C PHE A 453 -12.93 -14.17 7.99
#